data_e62f3c60a666b8a8aa88e11750f6371b
#
_entry.id   e62f3c60a666b8a8aa88e11750f6371b
#
_cell.length_a   1.000
_cell.length_b   1.000
_cell.length_c   1.000
_cell.angle_alpha   90.00
_cell.angle_beta   90.00
_cell.angle_gamma   90.00
#
_symmetry.space_group_name_H-M   'P 1'
#
loop_
_entity.id
_entity.type
_entity.pdbx_description
1 polymer ?
#
loop_
_entity_poly.entity_id
_entity_poly.type
_entity_poly.pdbx_seq_one_letter_code
_entity_poly.pdbx_strand_id
1 'polypeptide(L)'
;MNGWLLDTNVISAVSGPKPEARLATWFKAQPEDALFLSVLSLAEYWKGIEHLPPGHSMRSKHQQTLLRLENRFQGRILSVSNAIALRWGMISGEVKRITHHSPSVIDTMLAATAIEHGMYLATRNATDVAHSGAAVFNPWKDDPANFPL
;
A
#
# COMPACT_ATOMS: atom_id res chain seq x y z
N MET A 1 -1.92 17.13 -1.13
CA MET A 1 -1.88 15.84 -0.43
C MET A 1 -0.59 15.73 0.36
N ASN A 2 -0.60 14.97 1.45
CA ASN A 2 0.55 14.89 2.37
C ASN A 2 1.61 13.86 1.97
N GLY A 3 1.38 13.09 0.92
CA GLY A 3 2.31 12.07 0.42
C GLY A 3 1.60 10.88 -0.22
N TRP A 4 2.35 9.80 -0.34
CA TRP A 4 1.94 8.55 -0.98
C TRP A 4 1.94 7.41 0.04
N LEU A 5 0.79 6.80 0.28
CA LEU A 5 0.71 5.52 0.98
C LEU A 5 0.92 4.41 -0.07
N LEU A 6 1.99 3.64 0.09
CA LEU A 6 2.36 2.60 -0.86
C LEU A 6 1.70 1.28 -0.48
N ASP A 7 0.94 0.71 -1.41
CA ASP A 7 0.42 -0.65 -1.28
C ASP A 7 1.56 -1.68 -1.43
N THR A 8 1.37 -2.86 -0.87
CA THR A 8 2.31 -3.98 -0.92
C THR A 8 2.73 -4.33 -2.35
N ASN A 9 1.80 -4.27 -3.30
CA ASN A 9 2.11 -4.55 -4.71
C ASN A 9 3.07 -3.54 -5.34
N VAL A 10 3.04 -2.28 -4.93
CA VAL A 10 4.00 -1.25 -5.36
C VAL A 10 5.37 -1.54 -4.77
N ILE A 11 5.43 -1.80 -3.47
CA ILE A 11 6.69 -2.08 -2.76
C ILE A 11 7.36 -3.32 -3.31
N SER A 12 6.60 -4.41 -3.51
CA SER A 12 7.11 -5.66 -4.08
C SER A 12 7.68 -5.44 -5.48
N ALA A 13 7.00 -4.66 -6.30
CA ALA A 13 7.43 -4.40 -7.67
C ALA A 13 8.71 -3.55 -7.74
N VAL A 14 8.83 -2.49 -6.92
CA VAL A 14 10.03 -1.63 -6.91
C VAL A 14 11.23 -2.28 -6.22
N SER A 15 10.98 -3.24 -5.33
CA SER A 15 12.02 -4.01 -4.63
C SER A 15 12.53 -5.20 -5.44
N GLY A 16 11.87 -5.53 -6.55
CA GLY A 16 12.25 -6.63 -7.43
C GLY A 16 13.48 -6.31 -8.29
N PRO A 17 14.06 -7.35 -8.94
CA PRO A 17 15.31 -7.19 -9.72
C PRO A 17 15.12 -6.39 -11.00
N LYS A 18 13.92 -6.35 -11.56
CA LYS A 18 13.59 -5.63 -12.81
C LYS A 18 12.23 -4.93 -12.67
N PRO A 19 12.14 -3.84 -11.93
CA PRO A 19 10.90 -3.07 -11.86
C PRO A 19 10.56 -2.50 -13.24
N GLU A 20 9.26 -2.40 -13.54
CA GLU A 20 8.80 -1.75 -14.75
C GLU A 20 9.28 -0.29 -14.81
N ALA A 21 9.73 0.15 -16.00
CA ALA A 21 10.39 1.44 -16.17
C ALA A 21 9.54 2.63 -15.71
N ARG A 22 8.24 2.64 -16.02
CA ARG A 22 7.32 3.71 -15.62
C ARG A 22 7.18 3.81 -14.11
N LEU A 23 6.95 2.68 -13.45
CA LEU A 23 6.88 2.57 -11.99
C LEU A 23 8.20 3.03 -11.34
N ALA A 24 9.33 2.52 -11.84
CA ALA A 24 10.64 2.86 -11.30
C ALA A 24 10.96 4.36 -11.45
N THR A 25 10.62 4.93 -12.59
CA THR A 25 10.81 6.37 -12.86
C THR A 25 9.97 7.21 -11.92
N TRP A 26 8.69 6.90 -11.78
CA TRP A 26 7.81 7.59 -10.85
C TRP A 26 8.32 7.49 -9.42
N PHE A 27 8.63 6.29 -8.97
CA PHE A 27 9.06 6.04 -7.58
C PHE A 27 10.33 6.80 -7.23
N LYS A 28 11.33 6.82 -8.12
CA LYS A 28 12.58 7.54 -7.93
C LYS A 28 12.43 9.07 -7.94
N ALA A 29 11.39 9.57 -8.60
CA ALA A 29 11.12 11.00 -8.67
C ALA A 29 10.44 11.54 -7.39
N GLN A 30 9.91 10.66 -6.53
CA GLN A 30 9.25 11.12 -5.31
C GLN A 30 10.25 11.48 -4.22
N PRO A 31 9.99 12.56 -3.45
CA PRO A 31 10.74 12.83 -2.23
C PRO A 31 10.62 11.64 -1.27
N GLU A 32 11.72 11.24 -0.66
CA GLU A 32 11.73 10.07 0.24
C GLU A 32 10.80 10.27 1.45
N ASP A 33 10.71 11.49 1.96
CA ASP A 33 9.85 11.88 3.08
C ASP A 33 8.35 11.94 2.73
N ALA A 34 8.01 11.90 1.44
CA ALA A 34 6.64 11.80 0.96
C ALA A 34 6.15 10.35 0.77
N LEU A 35 7.00 9.35 0.96
CA LEU A 35 6.67 7.94 0.80
C LEU A 35 6.41 7.28 2.16
N PHE A 36 5.25 6.66 2.32
CA PHE A 36 4.79 6.03 3.56
C PHE A 36 4.36 4.59 3.33
N LEU A 37 4.48 3.76 4.37
CA LEU A 37 3.94 2.42 4.44
C LEU A 37 2.85 2.32 5.52
N SER A 38 1.96 1.35 5.37
CA SER A 38 1.15 0.88 6.49
C SER A 38 1.83 -0.32 7.16
N VAL A 39 1.65 -0.46 8.46
CA VAL A 39 2.00 -1.70 9.19
C VAL A 39 1.32 -2.92 8.58
N LEU A 40 0.16 -2.74 7.95
CA LEU A 40 -0.54 -3.81 7.23
C LEU A 40 0.26 -4.35 6.04
N SER A 41 0.98 -3.49 5.32
CA SER A 41 1.86 -3.94 4.23
C SER A 41 3.02 -4.79 4.74
N LEU A 42 3.59 -4.45 5.89
CA LEU A 42 4.60 -5.29 6.56
C LEU A 42 3.99 -6.62 7.01
N ALA A 43 2.77 -6.60 7.54
CA ALA A 43 2.06 -7.82 7.94
C ALA A 43 1.79 -8.76 6.75
N GLU A 44 1.49 -8.22 5.56
CA GLU A 44 1.35 -9.00 4.33
C GLU A 44 2.67 -9.65 3.91
N TYR A 45 3.79 -8.95 4.06
CA TYR A 45 5.11 -9.54 3.85
C TYR A 45 5.38 -10.71 4.80
N TRP A 46 5.08 -10.55 6.10
CA TRP A 46 5.19 -11.62 7.08
C TRP A 46 4.29 -12.81 6.74
N LYS A 47 3.04 -12.55 6.35
CA LYS A 47 2.12 -13.59 5.88
C LYS A 47 2.73 -14.37 4.71
N GLY A 48 3.33 -13.68 3.74
CA GLY A 48 4.01 -14.32 2.61
C GLY A 48 5.20 -15.17 3.04
N ILE A 49 5.99 -14.72 4.00
CA ILE A 49 7.13 -15.46 4.55
C ILE A 49 6.64 -16.73 5.27
N GLU A 50 5.65 -16.60 6.16
CA GLU A 50 5.12 -17.72 6.92
C GLU A 50 4.38 -18.76 6.07
N HIS A 51 3.84 -18.35 4.92
CA HIS A 51 3.24 -19.26 3.95
C HIS A 51 4.25 -20.20 3.29
N LEU A 52 5.51 -19.78 3.17
CA LEU A 52 6.58 -20.62 2.63
C LEU A 52 6.94 -21.74 3.63
N PRO A 53 7.21 -22.98 3.14
CA PRO A 53 7.65 -24.06 4.01
C PRO A 53 8.88 -23.70 4.83
N PRO A 54 9.01 -24.17 6.08
CA PRO A 54 10.24 -24.02 6.86
C PRO A 54 11.46 -24.50 6.07
N GLY A 55 12.53 -23.70 6.03
CA GLY A 55 13.75 -24.01 5.27
C GLY A 55 13.71 -23.66 3.79
N HIS A 56 12.61 -23.13 3.28
CA HIS A 56 12.55 -22.63 1.90
C HIS A 56 13.55 -21.49 1.70
N SER A 57 14.34 -21.55 0.61
CA SER A 57 15.44 -20.60 0.36
C SER A 57 14.97 -19.13 0.27
N MET A 58 13.73 -18.89 -0.17
CA MET A 58 13.16 -17.55 -0.30
C MET A 58 12.75 -16.93 1.04
N ARG A 59 12.58 -17.71 2.12
CA ARG A 59 12.23 -17.15 3.44
C ARG A 59 13.27 -16.14 3.92
N SER A 60 14.55 -16.51 3.92
CA SER A 60 15.64 -15.62 4.32
C SER A 60 15.70 -14.36 3.47
N LYS A 61 15.53 -14.50 2.15
CA LYS A 61 15.52 -13.36 1.22
C LYS A 61 14.38 -12.39 1.50
N HIS A 62 13.18 -12.88 1.73
CA HIS A 62 12.03 -12.05 2.06
C HIS A 62 12.15 -11.40 3.44
N GLN A 63 12.71 -12.10 4.43
CA GLN A 63 13.00 -11.52 5.74
C GLN A 63 14.00 -10.37 5.65
N GLN A 64 15.06 -10.51 4.83
CA GLN A 64 16.02 -9.44 4.60
C GLN A 64 15.38 -8.24 3.89
N THR A 65 14.48 -8.49 2.94
CA THR A 65 13.73 -7.42 2.25
C THR A 65 12.85 -6.67 3.25
N LEU A 66 12.13 -7.39 4.10
CA LEU A 66 11.29 -6.79 5.15
C LEU A 66 12.11 -5.91 6.10
N LEU A 67 13.25 -6.41 6.58
CA LEU A 67 14.14 -5.64 7.46
C LEU A 67 14.66 -4.36 6.77
N ARG A 68 15.00 -4.43 5.49
CA ARG A 68 15.40 -3.24 4.71
C ARG A 68 14.27 -2.23 4.59
N LEU A 69 13.03 -2.69 4.39
CA LEU A 69 11.85 -1.82 4.33
C LEU A 69 11.59 -1.14 5.67
N GLU A 70 11.64 -1.88 6.77
CA GLU A 70 11.48 -1.32 8.12
C GLU A 70 12.54 -0.23 8.40
N ASN A 71 13.79 -0.48 8.06
CA ASN A 71 14.86 0.50 8.23
C ASN A 71 14.69 1.72 7.32
N ARG A 72 14.36 1.52 6.04
CA ARG A 72 14.18 2.61 5.09
C ARG A 72 13.02 3.52 5.44
N PHE A 73 11.91 2.94 5.89
CA PHE A 73 10.69 3.68 6.22
C PHE A 73 10.57 3.99 7.72
N GLN A 74 11.64 3.91 8.49
CA GLN A 74 11.60 4.28 9.90
C GLN A 74 11.00 5.68 10.09
N GLY A 75 9.98 5.79 10.97
CA GLY A 75 9.22 7.01 11.17
C GLY A 75 8.14 7.32 10.12
N ARG A 76 8.04 6.49 9.08
CA ARG A 76 7.06 6.62 7.99
C ARG A 76 6.24 5.33 7.80
N ILE A 77 6.16 4.50 8.82
CA ILE A 77 5.29 3.33 8.88
C ILE A 77 4.10 3.69 9.76
N LEU A 78 2.92 3.75 9.14
CA LEU A 78 1.69 4.15 9.78
C LEU A 78 1.01 2.97 10.47
N SER A 79 0.68 3.12 11.73
CA SER A 79 -0.10 2.13 12.48
C SER A 79 -1.59 2.26 12.19
N VAL A 80 -2.34 1.20 12.46
CA VAL A 80 -3.81 1.23 12.40
C VAL A 80 -4.33 1.87 13.69
N SER A 81 -4.84 3.08 13.57
CA SER A 81 -5.47 3.80 14.68
C SER A 81 -6.96 3.45 14.83
N ASN A 82 -7.56 3.85 15.94
CA ASN A 82 -9.02 3.74 16.12
C ASN A 82 -9.79 4.46 15.01
N ALA A 83 -9.35 5.65 14.58
CA ALA A 83 -9.98 6.40 13.51
C ALA A 83 -9.94 5.63 12.18
N ILE A 84 -8.80 5.02 11.86
CA ILE A 84 -8.64 4.18 10.64
C ILE A 84 -9.57 2.96 10.71
N ALA A 85 -9.64 2.28 11.85
CA ALA A 85 -10.49 1.11 12.02
C ALA A 85 -12.00 1.45 11.88
N LEU A 86 -12.44 2.57 12.46
CA LEU A 86 -13.82 3.03 12.33
C LEU A 86 -14.15 3.44 10.88
N ARG A 87 -13.25 4.17 10.22
CA ARG A 87 -13.40 4.54 8.81
C ARG A 87 -13.45 3.32 7.91
N TRP A 88 -12.61 2.32 8.16
CA TRP A 88 -12.68 1.04 7.45
C TRP A 88 -14.07 0.40 7.53
N GLY A 89 -14.68 0.38 8.73
CA GLY A 89 -16.02 -0.15 8.92
C GLY A 89 -17.06 0.59 8.07
N MET A 90 -17.00 1.93 8.04
CA MET A 90 -17.88 2.77 7.21
C MET A 90 -17.69 2.49 5.72
N ILE A 91 -16.45 2.47 5.23
CA ILE A 91 -16.11 2.18 3.83
C ILE A 91 -16.60 0.79 3.43
N SER A 92 -16.28 -0.22 4.24
CA SER A 92 -16.63 -1.62 3.96
C SER A 92 -18.15 -1.82 3.88
N GLY A 93 -18.90 -1.20 4.78
CA GLY A 93 -20.36 -1.25 4.78
C GLY A 93 -20.95 -0.56 3.55
N GLU A 94 -20.46 0.62 3.20
CA GLU A 94 -20.91 1.37 2.02
C GLU A 94 -20.60 0.64 0.71
N VAL A 95 -19.38 0.14 0.55
CA VAL A 95 -18.98 -0.64 -0.64
C VAL A 95 -19.86 -1.88 -0.78
N LYS A 96 -20.12 -2.61 0.31
CA LYS A 96 -21.02 -3.77 0.28
C LYS A 96 -22.45 -3.38 -0.11
N ARG A 97 -22.94 -2.27 0.38
CA ARG A 97 -24.28 -1.76 0.04
C ARG A 97 -24.40 -1.41 -1.44
N ILE A 98 -23.35 -0.81 -2.02
CA ILE A 98 -23.33 -0.38 -3.44
C ILE A 98 -23.08 -1.55 -4.38
N THR A 99 -22.10 -2.41 -4.05
CA THR A 99 -21.61 -3.46 -4.96
C THR A 99 -22.22 -4.84 -4.68
N HIS A 100 -22.91 -5.02 -3.55
CA HIS A 100 -23.40 -6.30 -3.02
C HIS A 100 -22.30 -7.33 -2.69
N HIS A 101 -21.04 -6.91 -2.69
CA HIS A 101 -19.89 -7.73 -2.35
C HIS A 101 -19.08 -7.10 -1.23
N SER A 102 -18.55 -7.93 -0.32
CA SER A 102 -17.62 -7.45 0.70
C SER A 102 -16.26 -7.17 0.05
N PRO A 103 -15.70 -5.95 0.21
CA PRO A 103 -14.39 -5.63 -0.33
C PRO A 103 -13.28 -6.37 0.44
N SER A 104 -12.09 -6.42 -0.14
CA SER A 104 -10.87 -6.87 0.54
C SER A 104 -10.64 -6.04 1.81
N VAL A 105 -10.38 -6.71 2.93
CA VAL A 105 -10.14 -6.05 4.23
C VAL A 105 -8.88 -5.19 4.17
N ILE A 106 -7.80 -5.72 3.63
CA ILE A 106 -6.51 -5.00 3.56
C ILE A 106 -6.61 -3.79 2.63
N ASP A 107 -7.18 -3.95 1.43
CA ASP A 107 -7.30 -2.85 0.47
C ASP A 107 -8.15 -1.70 1.03
N THR A 108 -9.26 -2.02 1.68
CA THR A 108 -10.12 -1.00 2.30
C THR A 108 -9.50 -0.39 3.57
N MET A 109 -8.69 -1.13 4.32
CA MET A 109 -7.89 -0.59 5.42
C MET A 109 -6.81 0.38 4.92
N LEU A 110 -6.14 0.05 3.82
CA LEU A 110 -5.19 0.96 3.18
C LEU A 110 -5.88 2.23 2.68
N ALA A 111 -7.06 2.09 2.07
CA ALA A 111 -7.87 3.24 1.66
C ALA A 111 -8.26 4.12 2.86
N ALA A 112 -8.72 3.52 3.96
CA ALA A 112 -9.02 4.23 5.20
C ALA A 112 -7.79 4.97 5.76
N THR A 113 -6.62 4.31 5.73
CA THR A 113 -5.35 4.91 6.17
C THR A 113 -4.98 6.12 5.31
N ALA A 114 -5.07 5.99 4.00
CA ALA A 114 -4.79 7.08 3.07
C ALA A 114 -5.71 8.29 3.30
N ILE A 115 -7.00 8.05 3.50
CA ILE A 115 -7.98 9.12 3.79
C ILE A 115 -7.65 9.82 5.10
N GLU A 116 -7.42 9.07 6.19
CA GLU A 116 -7.15 9.65 7.52
C GLU A 116 -5.87 10.49 7.54
N HIS A 117 -4.88 10.14 6.73
CA HIS A 117 -3.62 10.87 6.64
C HIS A 117 -3.58 11.91 5.51
N GLY A 118 -4.65 12.04 4.71
CA GLY A 118 -4.69 12.96 3.56
C GLY A 118 -3.64 12.63 2.50
N MET A 119 -3.51 11.35 2.15
CA MET A 119 -2.52 10.84 1.20
C MET A 119 -3.16 10.24 -0.03
N TYR A 120 -2.42 10.18 -1.12
CA TYR A 120 -2.76 9.30 -2.25
C TYR A 120 -2.46 7.85 -1.88
N LEU A 121 -3.36 6.93 -2.24
CA LEU A 121 -3.08 5.50 -2.18
C LEU A 121 -2.47 5.06 -3.50
N ALA A 122 -1.18 4.74 -3.51
CA ALA A 122 -0.49 4.21 -4.68
C ALA A 122 -0.67 2.70 -4.74
N THR A 123 -1.44 2.21 -5.71
CA THR A 123 -1.77 0.77 -5.85
C THR A 123 -1.99 0.37 -7.30
N ARG A 124 -1.70 -0.89 -7.63
CA ARG A 124 -2.14 -1.52 -8.89
C ARG A 124 -3.63 -1.85 -8.88
N ASN A 125 -4.21 -2.11 -7.70
CA ASN A 125 -5.59 -2.59 -7.50
C ASN A 125 -6.60 -1.43 -7.41
N ALA A 126 -6.49 -0.44 -8.30
CA ALA A 126 -7.33 0.76 -8.25
C ALA A 126 -8.84 0.45 -8.32
N THR A 127 -9.23 -0.60 -9.04
CA THR A 127 -10.63 -1.02 -9.15
C THR A 127 -11.19 -1.56 -7.82
N ASP A 128 -10.36 -2.22 -7.02
CA ASP A 128 -10.77 -2.84 -5.75
C ASP A 128 -11.07 -1.79 -4.66
N VAL A 129 -10.53 -0.58 -4.83
CA VAL A 129 -10.72 0.55 -3.90
C VAL A 129 -11.49 1.72 -4.52
N ALA A 130 -12.05 1.56 -5.72
CA ALA A 130 -12.71 2.62 -6.47
C ALA A 130 -13.89 3.28 -5.72
N HIS A 131 -14.61 2.53 -4.89
CA HIS A 131 -15.76 3.02 -4.12
C HIS A 131 -15.40 3.41 -2.68
N SER A 132 -14.12 3.41 -2.33
CA SER A 132 -13.67 3.72 -0.96
C SER A 132 -13.67 5.21 -0.61
N GLY A 133 -13.71 6.09 -1.61
CA GLY A 133 -13.52 7.54 -1.43
C GLY A 133 -12.06 7.97 -1.29
N ALA A 134 -11.10 7.05 -1.32
CA ALA A 134 -9.68 7.38 -1.31
C ALA A 134 -9.25 8.00 -2.66
N ALA A 135 -8.29 8.90 -2.61
CA ALA A 135 -7.61 9.39 -3.81
C ALA A 135 -6.58 8.35 -4.26
N VAL A 136 -6.92 7.58 -5.29
CA VAL A 136 -6.14 6.43 -5.76
C VAL A 136 -5.29 6.80 -6.96
N PHE A 137 -4.03 6.38 -6.94
CA PHE A 137 -3.07 6.52 -8.02
C PHE A 137 -2.51 5.16 -8.42
N ASN A 138 -2.59 4.83 -9.70
CA ASN A 138 -1.98 3.62 -10.24
C ASN A 138 -0.67 3.97 -10.96
N PRO A 139 0.52 3.73 -10.36
CA PRO A 139 1.79 4.13 -10.94
C PRO A 139 2.17 3.40 -12.24
N TRP A 140 1.41 2.37 -12.63
CA TRP A 140 1.59 1.70 -13.92
C TRP A 140 0.81 2.35 -15.07
N LYS A 141 -0.25 3.13 -14.75
CA LYS A 141 -1.21 3.61 -15.75
C LYS A 141 -1.42 5.12 -15.72
N ASP A 142 -1.50 5.71 -14.53
CA ASP A 142 -1.89 7.10 -14.35
C ASP A 142 -0.75 8.07 -14.64
N ASP A 143 -1.10 9.28 -15.04
CA ASP A 143 -0.13 10.36 -15.21
C ASP A 143 0.10 11.05 -13.86
N PRO A 144 1.34 11.02 -13.31
CA PRO A 144 1.65 11.67 -12.04
C PRO A 144 1.35 13.18 -12.01
N ALA A 145 1.34 13.83 -13.16
CA ALA A 145 1.04 15.27 -13.25
C ALA A 145 -0.38 15.62 -12.75
N ASN A 146 -1.30 14.65 -12.74
CA ASN A 146 -2.66 14.83 -12.22
C ASN A 146 -2.77 14.64 -10.69
N PHE A 147 -1.66 14.35 -10.02
CA PHE A 147 -1.61 14.02 -8.59
C PHE A 147 -0.56 14.88 -7.87
N PRO A 148 -0.76 16.19 -7.75
CA PRO A 148 0.19 17.06 -7.06
C PRO A 148 0.25 16.79 -5.55
N LEU A 149 1.46 16.80 -4.97
CA LEU A 149 1.68 16.74 -3.53
C LEU A 149 1.57 18.12 -2.89
#